data_5001c5e19410bb28766794e1c6a01a92
#
_entry.id   5001c5e19410bb28766794e1c6a01a92
#
_cell.length_a   1.000
_cell.length_b   1.000
_cell.length_c   1.000
_cell.angle_alpha   90.00
_cell.angle_beta   90.00
_cell.angle_gamma   90.00
#
_symmetry.space_group_name_H-M   'P 1'
#
loop_
_entity.id
_entity.type
_entity.pdbx_description
1 polymer ?
#
loop_
_entity_poly.entity_id
_entity_poly.type
_entity_poly.pdbx_seq_one_letter_code
_entity_poly.pdbx_strand_id
1 'polypeptide(L)'
;MPRTPALLSTALLAVLALSPGAASAQEQAPTSAGAGGQNLPNASGGGQAFADPSQLFSGQGGAFLGVGIGKIGGDVYATTLLNADFSVGPVAVGLGLPLHLLVSNDASTGTRESKAYDCLVRRRDFDQFENYLRVVRYVRYGQKRDELYVLAGQHWGSSIGHGTLVNRYNNTLNLDRAKLGLALDVNTIWFGVETLADSLVNPALLASRAYVRPLGDMPILHGWAVGATVAVDRTAPRALATTTSASGQTVLQADQHGAPLVARGEATYAVGVDTEFEVVHNSILSLTPYVDLNRLVGAGNGLHTGILADLRIPVPLVDVDLQARLEYRRLQAGYLPEYFDQQYDLARYQFALRTSTPAGTVTTYQPKATAARELHRAFAGAKHGYYGELAFNFAGLVQVGGVLQGCEGENGSSLGLFATLPRFQTLKLSGYYLRNNFNGFRDAFTLDERSLLAFAAAYNIGGPLYFRADFTRQWQLLPNRPKIEAVDHYSVGLALFVSL
;
A
#
# COMPACT_ATOMS: atom_id res chain seq x y z
N MET A 1 29.57 -24.84 22.83
CA MET A 1 30.19 -23.56 22.49
C MET A 1 29.94 -23.32 21.00
N PRO A 2 29.01 -22.50 20.60
CA PRO A 2 28.87 -22.08 19.19
C PRO A 2 29.57 -20.73 19.01
N ARG A 3 30.32 -20.65 17.93
CA ARG A 3 31.08 -19.49 17.50
C ARG A 3 30.13 -18.40 16.98
N THR A 4 30.25 -17.20 17.53
CA THR A 4 29.61 -15.96 17.04
C THR A 4 30.13 -15.55 15.66
N PRO A 5 29.29 -15.13 14.70
CA PRO A 5 29.80 -14.65 13.42
C PRO A 5 30.24 -13.18 13.52
N ALA A 6 31.50 -12.96 13.23
CA ALA A 6 32.20 -11.67 13.19
C ALA A 6 31.88 -10.85 11.93
N LEU A 7 30.68 -10.98 11.33
CA LEU A 7 30.33 -10.35 10.05
C LEU A 7 29.52 -9.05 10.16
N LEU A 8 29.05 -8.69 11.37
CA LEU A 8 28.25 -7.48 11.56
C LEU A 8 29.09 -6.20 11.82
N SER A 9 30.34 -6.32 12.22
CA SER A 9 31.16 -5.17 12.56
C SER A 9 31.86 -4.49 11.38
N THR A 10 31.97 -5.15 10.22
CA THR A 10 32.66 -4.61 9.05
C THR A 10 31.72 -3.82 8.09
N ALA A 11 30.42 -4.07 8.14
CA ALA A 11 29.45 -3.36 7.29
C ALA A 11 29.11 -1.94 7.81
N LEU A 12 29.26 -1.71 9.11
CA LEU A 12 28.91 -0.42 9.74
C LEU A 12 29.97 0.67 9.50
N LEU A 13 31.22 0.29 9.24
CA LEU A 13 32.32 1.25 9.05
C LEU A 13 32.50 1.71 7.59
N ALA A 14 31.95 1.01 6.62
CA ALA A 14 32.06 1.38 5.21
C ALA A 14 31.13 2.53 4.79
N VAL A 15 30.07 2.83 5.57
CA VAL A 15 29.10 3.89 5.26
C VAL A 15 29.59 5.29 5.66
N LEU A 16 30.60 5.38 6.54
CA LEU A 16 31.10 6.66 7.08
C LEU A 16 32.27 7.28 6.27
N ALA A 17 32.74 6.64 5.21
CA ALA A 17 33.95 7.07 4.49
C ALA A 17 33.72 7.70 3.10
N LEU A 18 32.49 8.10 2.76
CA LEU A 18 32.24 8.81 1.50
C LEU A 18 32.23 10.32 1.72
N SER A 19 33.28 10.98 1.29
CA SER A 19 33.48 12.42 1.32
C SER A 19 32.48 13.16 0.40
N PRO A 20 32.03 14.39 0.76
CA PRO A 20 31.04 15.12 0.00
C PRO A 20 31.63 15.70 -1.28
N GLY A 21 31.19 15.20 -2.42
CA GLY A 21 31.44 15.79 -3.74
C GLY A 21 30.19 16.53 -4.24
N ALA A 22 30.34 17.82 -4.39
CA ALA A 22 29.56 18.81 -5.15
C ALA A 22 28.11 18.45 -5.52
N ALA A 23 27.16 19.13 -4.86
CA ALA A 23 25.78 19.23 -5.30
C ALA A 23 25.70 19.96 -6.66
N SER A 24 25.43 19.23 -7.73
CA SER A 24 24.96 19.81 -8.98
C SER A 24 23.43 19.86 -8.96
N ALA A 25 22.89 21.06 -9.18
CA ALA A 25 21.46 21.27 -9.42
C ALA A 25 21.02 20.38 -10.58
N GLN A 26 20.12 19.46 -10.31
CA GLN A 26 19.57 18.56 -11.32
C GLN A 26 18.44 19.30 -12.04
N GLU A 27 18.75 19.75 -13.23
CA GLU A 27 17.80 20.23 -14.23
C GLU A 27 16.83 19.09 -14.55
N GLN A 28 15.55 19.31 -14.29
CA GLN A 28 14.50 18.33 -14.60
C GLN A 28 14.39 18.19 -16.12
N ALA A 29 14.79 17.04 -16.64
CA ALA A 29 14.51 16.68 -18.03
C ALA A 29 12.99 16.62 -18.27
N PRO A 30 12.50 17.05 -19.45
CA PRO A 30 11.07 17.01 -19.76
C PRO A 30 10.58 15.56 -19.77
N THR A 31 9.61 15.27 -18.92
CA THR A 31 8.96 13.97 -18.87
C THR A 31 8.17 13.74 -20.16
N SER A 32 8.56 12.72 -20.92
CA SER A 32 7.77 12.26 -22.07
C SER A 32 6.43 11.73 -21.56
N ALA A 33 5.35 12.32 -22.06
CA ALA A 33 3.99 11.91 -21.73
C ALA A 33 3.67 10.56 -22.37
N GLY A 34 3.36 9.59 -21.55
CA GLY A 34 2.79 8.31 -21.94
C GLY A 34 1.50 8.08 -21.17
N ALA A 35 0.41 7.89 -21.90
CA ALA A 35 -0.87 7.53 -21.33
C ALA A 35 -0.79 6.20 -20.58
N GLY A 36 -1.31 6.11 -19.39
CA GLY A 36 -1.36 4.89 -18.57
C GLY A 36 -1.42 5.21 -17.09
N GLY A 37 -2.30 4.56 -16.40
CA GLY A 37 -2.66 4.65 -14.98
C GLY A 37 -1.80 5.57 -14.10
N GLN A 38 -2.36 6.68 -13.71
CA GLN A 38 -1.68 7.65 -12.88
C GLN A 38 -1.43 7.07 -11.49
N ASN A 39 -0.17 6.88 -11.13
CA ASN A 39 0.17 6.92 -9.72
C ASN A 39 0.18 8.39 -9.33
N LEU A 40 -0.86 8.81 -8.63
CA LEU A 40 -0.86 10.12 -8.00
C LEU A 40 0.46 10.29 -7.25
N PRO A 41 1.24 11.37 -7.48
CA PRO A 41 2.47 11.57 -6.74
C PRO A 41 2.13 11.52 -5.26
N ASN A 42 2.61 10.48 -4.57
CA ASN A 42 2.46 10.28 -3.14
C ASN A 42 1.05 10.09 -2.54
N ALA A 43 -0.01 9.86 -3.33
CA ALA A 43 -1.15 9.16 -2.77
C ALA A 43 -0.75 7.77 -2.22
N SER A 44 0.35 7.22 -2.74
CA SER A 44 1.09 6.12 -2.15
C SER A 44 1.82 6.48 -0.84
N GLY A 45 2.08 7.76 -0.57
CA GLY A 45 2.70 8.21 0.69
C GLY A 45 1.87 7.90 1.93
N GLY A 46 0.55 7.85 1.81
CA GLY A 46 -0.32 7.38 2.90
C GLY A 46 -0.04 5.93 3.31
N GLY A 47 0.24 5.05 2.34
CA GLY A 47 0.61 3.66 2.64
C GLY A 47 1.97 3.52 3.32
N GLN A 48 2.90 4.43 3.07
CA GLN A 48 4.24 4.43 3.66
C GLN A 48 4.25 4.84 5.14
N ALA A 49 3.37 5.77 5.53
CA ALA A 49 3.28 6.22 6.91
C ALA A 49 2.88 5.11 7.90
N PHE A 50 2.35 3.99 7.41
CA PHE A 50 1.88 2.90 8.25
C PHE A 50 2.97 2.13 8.98
N ALA A 51 4.17 2.07 8.42
CA ALA A 51 5.20 1.19 8.93
C ALA A 51 6.51 1.88 9.28
N ASP A 52 6.72 3.11 8.77
CA ASP A 52 8.06 3.72 8.80
C ASP A 52 8.04 5.25 8.86
N PRO A 53 8.27 5.86 10.04
CA PRO A 53 8.37 7.32 10.20
C PRO A 53 9.43 7.98 9.33
N SER A 54 10.43 7.23 8.85
CA SER A 54 11.47 7.78 7.96
C SER A 54 10.90 8.22 6.61
N GLN A 55 9.70 7.75 6.25
CA GLN A 55 9.01 8.18 5.04
C GLN A 55 8.65 9.67 5.04
N LEU A 56 8.58 10.31 6.22
CA LEU A 56 8.48 11.77 6.32
C LEU A 56 9.69 12.48 5.71
N PHE A 57 10.79 11.77 5.50
CA PHE A 57 12.04 12.25 4.91
C PHE A 57 12.31 11.66 3.53
N SER A 58 11.43 10.80 3.02
CA SER A 58 11.59 10.17 1.71
C SER A 58 11.64 11.19 0.59
N GLY A 59 12.42 10.89 -0.45
CA GLY A 59 12.62 11.78 -1.59
C GLY A 59 13.64 12.90 -1.37
N GLN A 60 14.24 13.02 -0.18
CA GLN A 60 15.31 13.99 0.08
C GLN A 60 16.71 13.39 -0.09
N GLY A 61 16.82 12.06 -0.26
CA GLY A 61 18.10 11.35 -0.20
C GLY A 61 18.80 11.54 1.14
N GLY A 62 19.23 10.49 1.80
CA GLY A 62 19.87 10.69 3.08
C GLY A 62 19.85 9.48 4.01
N ALA A 63 20.42 9.66 5.18
CA ALA A 63 20.44 8.70 6.26
C ALA A 63 19.54 9.17 7.41
N PHE A 64 18.72 8.25 7.91
CA PHE A 64 17.82 8.45 9.04
C PHE A 64 18.14 7.42 10.13
N LEU A 65 18.40 7.90 11.33
CA LEU A 65 18.53 7.09 12.54
C LEU A 65 17.49 7.53 13.55
N GLY A 66 16.50 6.68 13.80
CA GLY A 66 15.48 6.88 14.82
C GLY A 66 15.72 5.99 16.03
N VAL A 67 15.61 6.52 17.23
CA VAL A 67 15.58 5.77 18.49
C VAL A 67 14.38 6.18 19.31
N GLY A 68 13.71 5.25 19.96
CA GLY A 68 12.51 5.58 20.70
C GLY A 68 11.99 4.43 21.54
N ILE A 69 10.81 4.64 22.09
CA ILE A 69 10.04 3.62 22.79
C ILE A 69 8.65 3.55 22.14
N GLY A 70 8.14 2.37 21.97
CA GLY A 70 6.86 2.18 21.31
C GLY A 70 6.16 0.90 21.77
N LYS A 71 4.90 0.76 21.32
CA LYS A 71 4.08 -0.43 21.55
C LYS A 71 3.74 -1.09 20.23
N ILE A 72 3.91 -2.40 20.17
CA ILE A 72 3.48 -3.24 19.05
C ILE A 72 2.50 -4.27 19.62
N GLY A 73 1.21 -4.12 19.31
CA GLY A 73 0.17 -4.91 19.95
C GLY A 73 0.12 -4.67 21.46
N GLY A 74 0.35 -5.71 22.28
CA GLY A 74 0.38 -5.62 23.75
C GLY A 74 1.73 -5.25 24.35
N ASP A 75 2.84 -5.44 23.62
CA ASP A 75 4.19 -5.42 24.16
C ASP A 75 4.89 -4.06 23.92
N VAL A 76 5.74 -3.66 24.84
CA VAL A 76 6.54 -2.41 24.77
C VAL A 76 7.96 -2.73 24.35
N TYR A 77 8.44 -1.97 23.36
CA TYR A 77 9.78 -2.12 22.77
C TYR A 77 10.56 -0.82 22.79
N ALA A 78 11.87 -0.90 23.04
CA ALA A 78 12.79 0.10 22.58
C ALA A 78 13.01 -0.11 21.07
N THR A 79 12.74 0.91 20.27
CA THR A 79 12.79 0.84 18.80
C THR A 79 14.01 1.58 18.29
N THR A 80 14.75 0.95 17.40
CA THR A 80 15.80 1.61 16.62
C THR A 80 15.51 1.39 15.15
N LEU A 81 15.48 2.46 14.39
CA LEU A 81 15.21 2.45 12.95
C LEU A 81 16.37 3.13 12.25
N LEU A 82 17.11 2.37 11.47
CA LEU A 82 18.19 2.87 10.63
C LEU A 82 17.77 2.75 9.17
N ASN A 83 17.61 3.87 8.48
CA ASN A 83 17.29 3.90 7.06
C ASN A 83 18.30 4.76 6.29
N ALA A 84 18.54 4.38 5.05
CA ALA A 84 19.39 5.12 4.15
C ALA A 84 18.84 5.04 2.72
N ASP A 85 18.70 6.19 2.07
CA ASP A 85 18.20 6.31 0.72
C ASP A 85 19.28 6.98 -0.16
N PHE A 86 19.67 6.28 -1.23
CA PHE A 86 20.69 6.71 -2.16
C PHE A 86 20.12 6.73 -3.57
N SER A 87 20.48 7.74 -4.36
CA SER A 87 20.13 7.80 -5.77
C SER A 87 21.33 8.22 -6.61
N VAL A 88 21.57 7.48 -7.70
CA VAL A 88 22.62 7.79 -8.67
C VAL A 88 22.03 7.60 -10.07
N GLY A 89 21.80 8.70 -10.76
CA GLY A 89 21.11 8.68 -12.05
C GLY A 89 19.72 8.06 -11.93
N PRO A 90 19.37 7.08 -12.80
CA PRO A 90 18.06 6.43 -12.75
C PRO A 90 17.92 5.37 -11.62
N VAL A 91 19.02 5.03 -10.95
CA VAL A 91 19.03 4.01 -9.89
C VAL A 91 18.81 4.64 -8.53
N ALA A 92 17.88 4.09 -7.74
CA ALA A 92 17.71 4.43 -6.35
C ALA A 92 17.67 3.17 -5.48
N VAL A 93 18.31 3.24 -4.32
CA VAL A 93 18.39 2.13 -3.35
C VAL A 93 17.99 2.66 -1.99
N GLY A 94 17.05 1.98 -1.37
CA GLY A 94 16.65 2.22 0.02
C GLY A 94 17.01 1.02 0.89
N LEU A 95 17.75 1.27 1.95
CA LEU A 95 18.07 0.30 3.00
C LEU A 95 17.29 0.65 4.26
N GLY A 96 16.93 -0.35 5.07
CA GLY A 96 16.23 -0.12 6.32
C GLY A 96 16.44 -1.28 7.29
N LEU A 97 16.78 -0.99 8.52
CA LEU A 97 16.96 -1.97 9.58
C LEU A 97 16.11 -1.56 10.80
N PRO A 98 14.90 -2.12 10.93
CA PRO A 98 14.11 -1.97 12.15
C PRO A 98 14.64 -2.95 13.22
N LEU A 99 14.93 -2.45 14.41
CA LEU A 99 15.28 -3.26 15.57
C LEU A 99 14.32 -2.95 16.70
N HIS A 100 13.61 -3.96 17.17
CA HIS A 100 12.70 -3.87 18.30
C HIS A 100 13.25 -4.69 19.47
N LEU A 101 13.63 -4.00 20.54
CA LEU A 101 14.17 -4.62 21.75
C LEU A 101 13.07 -4.64 22.82
N LEU A 102 12.68 -5.82 23.29
CA LEU A 102 11.61 -5.96 24.28
C LEU A 102 11.99 -5.29 25.60
N VAL A 103 11.16 -4.37 26.06
CA VAL A 103 11.27 -3.68 27.35
C VAL A 103 10.28 -4.27 28.36
N SER A 104 9.03 -4.49 27.93
CA SER A 104 7.97 -5.02 28.80
C SER A 104 6.98 -5.83 27.97
N ASN A 105 6.61 -6.99 28.52
CA ASN A 105 5.62 -7.90 27.91
C ASN A 105 4.28 -7.75 28.64
N ASP A 106 3.19 -7.59 27.90
CA ASP A 106 1.83 -7.63 28.45
C ASP A 106 1.34 -9.08 28.55
N ALA A 107 1.53 -9.67 29.73
CA ALA A 107 1.05 -11.02 30.02
C ALA A 107 -0.47 -11.18 29.89
N SER A 108 -1.26 -10.09 29.89
CA SER A 108 -2.73 -10.11 29.81
C SER A 108 -3.25 -10.44 28.41
N THR A 109 -2.46 -10.22 27.36
CA THR A 109 -2.87 -10.45 25.97
C THR A 109 -2.90 -11.93 25.58
N GLY A 110 -2.46 -12.84 26.46
CA GLY A 110 -2.46 -14.29 26.21
C GLY A 110 -1.51 -14.72 25.08
N THR A 111 -0.91 -13.79 24.39
CA THR A 111 0.18 -14.02 23.47
C THR A 111 1.47 -14.16 24.28
N ARG A 112 1.62 -15.32 24.94
CA ARG A 112 2.91 -15.73 25.46
C ARG A 112 3.87 -15.94 24.29
N GLU A 113 4.32 -14.88 23.71
CA GLU A 113 5.59 -14.86 23.00
C GLU A 113 6.78 -15.06 23.96
N SER A 114 6.49 -15.28 25.25
CA SER A 114 7.49 -15.44 26.31
C SER A 114 8.49 -16.60 26.12
N LYS A 115 8.20 -17.54 25.22
CA LYS A 115 9.20 -18.51 24.72
C LYS A 115 9.91 -18.04 23.45
N ALA A 116 9.52 -16.91 22.87
CA ALA A 116 10.11 -16.36 21.63
C ALA A 116 11.30 -15.43 21.91
N TYR A 117 11.54 -15.05 23.15
CA TYR A 117 12.59 -14.11 23.53
C TYR A 117 13.73 -14.83 24.28
N ASP A 118 14.44 -15.71 23.58
CA ASP A 118 15.78 -16.13 24.04
C ASP A 118 16.83 -15.02 23.88
N CYS A 119 16.46 -13.93 23.18
CA CYS A 119 17.25 -12.73 23.01
C CYS A 119 16.34 -11.48 23.12
N LEU A 120 16.93 -10.33 23.44
CA LEU A 120 16.22 -9.05 23.59
C LEU A 120 15.53 -8.57 22.31
N VAL A 121 15.95 -9.06 21.13
CA VAL A 121 15.42 -8.65 19.83
C VAL A 121 14.11 -9.39 19.56
N ARG A 122 13.12 -8.67 19.06
CA ARG A 122 11.84 -9.23 18.65
C ARG A 122 12.04 -10.30 17.57
N ARG A 123 11.73 -11.56 17.90
CA ARG A 123 12.02 -12.71 17.05
C ARG A 123 11.32 -12.64 15.70
N ARG A 124 10.07 -12.16 15.64
CA ARG A 124 9.28 -12.04 14.40
C ARG A 124 9.90 -11.11 13.36
N ASP A 125 10.82 -10.24 13.77
CA ASP A 125 11.50 -9.36 12.81
C ASP A 125 12.54 -10.15 11.97
N PHE A 126 12.97 -11.34 12.42
CA PHE A 126 14.04 -12.10 11.79
C PHE A 126 13.82 -13.63 11.81
N ASP A 127 12.58 -14.13 11.90
CA ASP A 127 12.28 -15.57 12.02
C ASP A 127 12.12 -16.28 10.66
N GLN A 128 12.05 -15.55 9.57
CA GLN A 128 11.92 -16.05 8.20
C GLN A 128 12.96 -15.41 7.28
N PHE A 129 13.34 -16.12 6.20
CA PHE A 129 14.27 -15.59 5.21
C PHE A 129 13.79 -14.27 4.59
N GLU A 130 12.50 -14.17 4.28
CA GLU A 130 11.91 -12.94 3.76
C GLU A 130 12.10 -11.75 4.68
N ASN A 131 12.15 -11.97 5.99
CA ASN A 131 12.33 -10.91 6.98
C ASN A 131 13.72 -10.28 6.92
N TYR A 132 14.75 -11.06 6.59
CA TYR A 132 16.10 -10.53 6.36
C TYR A 132 16.18 -9.71 5.07
N LEU A 133 15.41 -10.07 4.05
CA LEU A 133 15.37 -9.31 2.81
C LEU A 133 14.77 -7.91 2.97
N ARG A 134 13.95 -7.68 4.01
CA ARG A 134 13.37 -6.36 4.33
C ARG A 134 14.39 -5.29 4.68
N VAL A 135 15.64 -5.66 4.97
CA VAL A 135 16.75 -4.71 5.09
C VAL A 135 16.97 -3.94 3.78
N VAL A 136 16.69 -4.56 2.64
CA VAL A 136 16.58 -3.88 1.36
C VAL A 136 15.12 -3.41 1.21
N ARG A 137 14.87 -2.14 1.47
CA ARG A 137 13.51 -1.57 1.32
C ARG A 137 13.11 -1.52 -0.14
N TYR A 138 14.02 -1.10 -1.00
CA TYR A 138 13.85 -1.13 -2.45
C TYR A 138 15.19 -0.98 -3.19
N VAL A 139 15.19 -1.53 -4.39
CA VAL A 139 16.10 -1.19 -5.47
C VAL A 139 15.22 -0.79 -6.66
N ARG A 140 15.37 0.43 -7.15
CA ARG A 140 14.56 0.99 -8.22
C ARG A 140 15.44 1.49 -9.35
N TYR A 141 15.01 1.21 -10.58
CA TYR A 141 15.54 1.81 -11.81
C TYR A 141 14.42 2.58 -12.50
N GLY A 142 14.67 3.81 -12.88
CA GLY A 142 13.67 4.68 -13.50
C GLY A 142 12.52 5.08 -12.58
N GLN A 143 11.52 5.70 -13.18
CA GLN A 143 10.25 6.05 -12.57
C GLN A 143 9.11 5.36 -13.33
N LYS A 144 7.97 5.16 -12.66
CA LYS A 144 6.81 4.61 -13.35
C LYS A 144 6.44 5.52 -14.52
N ARG A 145 6.25 4.93 -15.71
CA ARG A 145 6.03 5.53 -17.02
C ARG A 145 7.29 5.88 -17.82
N ASP A 146 8.48 5.77 -17.27
CA ASP A 146 9.68 5.78 -18.08
C ASP A 146 9.64 4.59 -19.07
N GLU A 147 10.51 4.61 -20.10
CA GLU A 147 10.62 3.51 -21.04
C GLU A 147 10.89 2.16 -20.35
N LEU A 148 11.63 2.20 -19.25
CA LEU A 148 11.90 1.07 -18.39
C LEU A 148 11.82 1.50 -16.92
N TYR A 149 10.95 0.85 -16.18
CA TYR A 149 10.85 0.96 -14.73
C TYR A 149 10.98 -0.42 -14.11
N VAL A 150 11.85 -0.54 -13.10
CA VAL A 150 12.01 -1.75 -12.30
C VAL A 150 12.00 -1.36 -10.84
N LEU A 151 11.21 -2.05 -10.04
CA LEU A 151 11.21 -1.96 -8.59
C LEU A 151 11.32 -3.37 -8.01
N ALA A 152 12.42 -3.68 -7.34
CA ALA A 152 12.53 -4.84 -6.45
C ALA A 152 12.47 -4.31 -5.01
N GLY A 153 11.35 -4.53 -4.31
CA GLY A 153 11.18 -3.88 -3.01
C GLY A 153 9.78 -3.95 -2.45
N GLN A 154 9.56 -3.08 -1.50
CA GLN A 154 8.27 -2.88 -0.88
C GLN A 154 7.34 -2.14 -1.86
N HIS A 155 6.12 -2.65 -2.01
CA HIS A 155 5.07 -1.96 -2.74
C HIS A 155 4.29 -1.05 -1.80
N TRP A 156 4.31 0.25 -2.09
CA TRP A 156 3.60 1.27 -1.32
C TRP A 156 2.54 1.95 -2.19
N GLY A 157 1.56 1.20 -2.67
CA GLY A 157 0.51 1.74 -3.50
C GLY A 157 0.71 1.49 -5.00
N SER A 158 1.21 0.32 -5.37
CA SER A 158 1.38 -0.05 -6.78
C SER A 158 0.04 -0.35 -7.45
N SER A 159 -0.17 0.22 -8.65
CA SER A 159 -1.36 0.01 -9.46
C SER A 159 -0.98 -0.54 -10.84
N ILE A 160 -1.90 -1.28 -11.46
CA ILE A 160 -1.81 -1.80 -12.84
C ILE A 160 -2.92 -1.17 -13.67
N GLY A 161 -2.58 -0.65 -14.85
CA GLY A 161 -3.52 0.04 -15.75
C GLY A 161 -4.20 1.21 -15.04
N HIS A 162 -5.53 1.32 -15.22
CA HIS A 162 -6.34 2.36 -14.58
C HIS A 162 -6.64 2.07 -13.08
N GLY A 163 -6.12 0.99 -12.52
CA GLY A 163 -6.38 0.63 -11.12
C GLY A 163 -7.74 -0.02 -10.86
N THR A 164 -8.45 -0.46 -11.88
CA THR A 164 -9.79 -1.05 -11.74
C THR A 164 -9.79 -2.47 -11.18
N LEU A 165 -8.66 -3.20 -11.31
CA LEU A 165 -8.43 -4.54 -10.73
C LEU A 165 -7.38 -4.51 -9.62
N VAL A 166 -6.22 -3.87 -9.86
CA VAL A 166 -5.12 -3.72 -8.91
C VAL A 166 -4.92 -2.24 -8.67
N ASN A 167 -5.28 -1.75 -7.48
CA ASN A 167 -5.19 -0.34 -7.15
C ASN A 167 -4.50 -0.11 -5.82
N ARG A 168 -3.39 0.62 -5.87
CA ARG A 168 -2.61 1.01 -4.68
C ARG A 168 -2.23 -0.15 -3.77
N TYR A 169 -1.97 -1.30 -4.37
CA TYR A 169 -1.58 -2.48 -3.62
C TYR A 169 -0.37 -2.20 -2.71
N ASN A 170 -0.48 -2.66 -1.47
CA ASN A 170 0.54 -2.49 -0.44
C ASN A 170 0.87 -3.82 0.21
N ASN A 171 2.14 -4.26 0.11
CA ASN A 171 2.62 -5.51 0.69
C ASN A 171 3.33 -5.32 2.05
N THR A 172 3.25 -4.13 2.65
CA THR A 172 3.89 -3.79 3.93
C THR A 172 2.90 -3.46 5.05
N LEU A 173 1.60 -3.59 4.79
CA LEU A 173 0.55 -3.18 5.71
C LEU A 173 0.58 -3.92 7.06
N ASN A 174 1.00 -5.17 7.05
CA ASN A 174 1.21 -5.94 8.27
C ASN A 174 2.72 -6.03 8.56
N LEU A 175 3.15 -5.51 9.72
CA LEU A 175 4.55 -5.47 10.14
C LEU A 175 5.20 -6.87 10.13
N ASP A 176 4.47 -7.90 10.57
CA ASP A 176 4.99 -9.27 10.68
C ASP A 176 5.00 -10.03 9.34
N ARG A 177 4.33 -9.50 8.31
CA ARG A 177 4.14 -10.14 7.01
C ARG A 177 4.49 -9.23 5.83
N ALA A 178 5.29 -8.21 6.07
CA ALA A 178 5.79 -7.36 5.00
C ALA A 178 6.68 -8.18 4.05
N LYS A 179 6.54 -7.93 2.76
CA LYS A 179 7.19 -8.70 1.69
C LYS A 179 8.09 -7.82 0.85
N LEU A 180 9.03 -8.43 0.16
CA LEU A 180 9.82 -7.80 -0.88
C LEU A 180 9.25 -8.24 -2.24
N GLY A 181 8.58 -7.35 -2.95
CA GLY A 181 7.91 -7.63 -4.22
C GLY A 181 8.73 -7.19 -5.43
N LEU A 182 8.11 -7.30 -6.61
CA LEU A 182 8.68 -6.89 -7.89
C LEU A 182 7.64 -6.12 -8.70
N ALA A 183 8.04 -5.01 -9.32
CA ALA A 183 7.34 -4.41 -10.44
C ALA A 183 8.32 -4.22 -11.60
N LEU A 184 7.86 -4.49 -12.81
CA LEU A 184 8.57 -4.25 -14.05
C LEU A 184 7.60 -3.64 -15.06
N ASP A 185 7.91 -2.43 -15.53
CA ASP A 185 7.12 -1.77 -16.56
C ASP A 185 8.03 -1.44 -17.75
N VAL A 186 7.52 -1.71 -18.93
CA VAL A 186 8.10 -1.28 -20.22
C VAL A 186 7.06 -0.41 -20.92
N ASN A 187 7.44 0.78 -21.33
CA ASN A 187 6.54 1.74 -21.95
C ASN A 187 7.19 2.33 -23.20
N THR A 188 6.73 1.92 -24.36
CA THR A 188 7.22 2.41 -25.66
C THR A 188 6.12 3.19 -26.38
N ILE A 189 6.45 3.83 -27.48
CA ILE A 189 5.46 4.52 -28.32
C ILE A 189 4.44 3.57 -28.95
N TRP A 190 4.76 2.27 -29.09
CA TRP A 190 3.91 1.27 -29.76
C TRP A 190 3.21 0.32 -28.81
N PHE A 191 3.84 -0.06 -27.73
CA PHE A 191 3.33 -1.03 -26.77
C PHE A 191 3.91 -0.79 -25.38
N GLY A 192 3.28 -1.38 -24.41
CA GLY A 192 3.82 -1.44 -23.05
C GLY A 192 3.36 -2.66 -22.29
N VAL A 193 4.09 -2.95 -21.22
CA VAL A 193 3.77 -4.03 -20.28
C VAL A 193 3.97 -3.48 -18.88
N GLU A 194 3.03 -3.72 -18.00
CA GLU A 194 3.12 -3.46 -16.57
C GLU A 194 3.00 -4.78 -15.82
N THR A 195 3.84 -5.00 -14.81
CA THR A 195 3.78 -6.23 -14.00
C THR A 195 3.91 -5.91 -12.52
N LEU A 196 3.38 -6.81 -11.70
CA LEU A 196 3.48 -6.76 -10.25
C LEU A 196 3.49 -8.17 -9.67
N ALA A 197 4.42 -8.42 -8.73
CA ALA A 197 4.43 -9.58 -7.86
C ALA A 197 4.56 -9.11 -6.41
N ASP A 198 3.74 -9.63 -5.50
CA ASP A 198 3.73 -9.23 -4.10
C ASP A 198 4.97 -9.67 -3.32
N SER A 199 5.61 -10.75 -3.75
CA SER A 199 6.82 -11.32 -3.15
C SER A 199 7.76 -11.87 -4.20
N LEU A 200 9.07 -11.65 -4.03
CA LEU A 200 10.12 -12.28 -4.86
C LEU A 200 10.36 -13.74 -4.48
N VAL A 201 10.09 -14.12 -3.23
CA VAL A 201 10.40 -15.45 -2.71
C VAL A 201 9.21 -16.39 -2.88
N ASN A 202 8.03 -15.95 -2.46
CA ASN A 202 6.83 -16.77 -2.51
C ASN A 202 5.63 -15.93 -2.98
N PRO A 203 5.55 -15.63 -4.29
CA PRO A 203 4.50 -14.78 -4.82
C PRO A 203 3.13 -15.44 -4.69
N ALA A 204 2.24 -14.80 -3.92
CA ALA A 204 0.83 -15.13 -3.87
C ALA A 204 0.07 -14.35 -4.94
N LEU A 205 0.27 -13.03 -5.01
CA LEU A 205 -0.34 -12.14 -6.00
C LEU A 205 0.63 -11.88 -7.15
N LEU A 206 0.16 -12.16 -8.36
CA LEU A 206 0.80 -11.80 -9.62
C LEU A 206 -0.19 -11.02 -10.47
N ALA A 207 0.23 -9.91 -11.06
CA ALA A 207 -0.59 -9.14 -11.97
C ALA A 207 0.25 -8.62 -13.14
N SER A 208 -0.38 -8.54 -14.32
CA SER A 208 0.23 -7.96 -15.52
C SER A 208 -0.83 -7.34 -16.42
N ARG A 209 -0.47 -6.23 -17.05
CA ARG A 209 -1.20 -5.60 -18.15
C ARG A 209 -0.26 -5.49 -19.34
N ALA A 210 -0.71 -5.89 -20.52
CA ALA A 210 -0.07 -5.58 -21.79
C ALA A 210 -0.99 -4.69 -22.61
N TYR A 211 -0.44 -3.70 -23.29
CA TYR A 211 -1.20 -2.77 -24.12
C TYR A 211 -0.44 -2.41 -25.39
N VAL A 212 -1.19 -2.04 -26.43
CA VAL A 212 -0.67 -1.56 -27.70
C VAL A 212 -1.23 -0.18 -28.01
N ARG A 213 -0.43 0.63 -28.69
CA ARG A 213 -0.81 1.93 -29.26
C ARG A 213 -0.79 1.83 -30.77
N PRO A 214 -1.92 1.45 -31.41
CA PRO A 214 -1.94 1.17 -32.86
C PRO A 214 -1.57 2.38 -33.72
N LEU A 215 -1.71 3.58 -33.19
CA LEU A 215 -1.48 4.85 -33.86
C LEU A 215 -0.41 5.70 -33.13
N GLY A 216 0.58 5.04 -32.51
CA GLY A 216 1.58 5.68 -31.67
C GLY A 216 2.46 6.72 -32.34
N ASP A 217 2.59 6.70 -33.68
CA ASP A 217 3.33 7.67 -34.50
C ASP A 217 2.45 8.83 -35.04
N MET A 218 1.14 8.79 -34.84
CA MET A 218 0.22 9.81 -35.37
C MET A 218 0.05 10.97 -34.38
N PRO A 219 0.29 12.25 -34.76
CA PRO A 219 0.35 13.38 -33.83
C PRO A 219 -0.89 13.60 -32.96
N ILE A 220 -2.08 13.21 -33.43
CA ILE A 220 -3.35 13.40 -32.68
C ILE A 220 -3.83 12.12 -32.02
N LEU A 221 -3.48 10.94 -32.59
CA LEU A 221 -4.02 9.65 -32.17
C LEU A 221 -3.02 8.81 -31.38
N HIS A 222 -1.80 9.31 -31.15
CA HIS A 222 -0.74 8.61 -30.39
C HIS A 222 -1.15 8.23 -28.98
N GLY A 223 -2.09 8.95 -28.38
CA GLY A 223 -2.62 8.69 -27.03
C GLY A 223 -3.66 7.57 -26.95
N TRP A 224 -4.02 6.93 -28.09
CA TRP A 224 -4.93 5.80 -28.05
C TRP A 224 -4.21 4.50 -27.72
N ALA A 225 -4.66 3.83 -26.65
CA ALA A 225 -4.15 2.54 -26.26
C ALA A 225 -5.29 1.53 -26.03
N VAL A 226 -5.00 0.26 -26.29
CA VAL A 226 -5.88 -0.89 -26.01
C VAL A 226 -5.07 -1.89 -25.23
N GLY A 227 -5.58 -2.33 -24.07
CA GLY A 227 -4.89 -3.19 -23.14
C GLY A 227 -5.68 -4.42 -22.71
N ALA A 228 -4.95 -5.37 -22.13
CA ALA A 228 -5.52 -6.52 -21.45
C ALA A 228 -4.75 -6.76 -20.14
N THR A 229 -5.50 -7.04 -19.08
CA THR A 229 -4.97 -7.24 -17.73
C THR A 229 -5.32 -8.62 -17.21
N VAL A 230 -4.37 -9.25 -16.51
CA VAL A 230 -4.60 -10.46 -15.73
C VAL A 230 -4.02 -10.26 -14.34
N ALA A 231 -4.76 -10.65 -13.30
CA ALA A 231 -4.27 -10.70 -11.94
C ALA A 231 -4.72 -12.01 -11.28
N VAL A 232 -3.84 -12.62 -10.49
CA VAL A 232 -4.12 -13.88 -9.81
C VAL A 232 -3.54 -13.88 -8.41
N ASP A 233 -4.38 -14.20 -7.40
CA ASP A 233 -3.90 -14.71 -6.12
C ASP A 233 -3.93 -16.23 -6.17
N ARG A 234 -2.75 -16.84 -6.19
CA ARG A 234 -2.54 -18.29 -6.31
C ARG A 234 -3.00 -19.06 -5.07
N THR A 235 -3.04 -18.38 -3.92
CA THR A 235 -3.27 -18.98 -2.60
C THR A 235 -4.43 -18.31 -1.85
N ALA A 236 -5.41 -17.75 -2.60
CA ALA A 236 -6.53 -17.02 -1.99
C ALA A 236 -7.29 -17.91 -1.00
N PRO A 237 -7.44 -17.48 0.28
CA PRO A 237 -8.20 -18.24 1.26
C PRO A 237 -9.66 -18.36 0.86
N ARG A 238 -10.23 -19.56 1.06
CA ARG A 238 -11.67 -19.85 0.94
C ARG A 238 -12.29 -20.17 2.29
N ALA A 239 -11.52 -20.80 3.16
CA ALA A 239 -11.88 -21.05 4.54
C ALA A 239 -10.65 -20.98 5.42
N LEU A 240 -10.80 -20.43 6.61
CA LEU A 240 -9.76 -20.38 7.64
C LEU A 240 -9.94 -21.56 8.60
N ALA A 241 -8.83 -22.06 9.10
CA ALA A 241 -8.83 -23.10 10.12
C ALA A 241 -9.25 -22.51 11.46
N THR A 242 -10.19 -23.17 12.13
CA THR A 242 -10.67 -22.79 13.44
C THR A 242 -10.54 -23.94 14.41
N THR A 243 -10.51 -23.64 15.71
CA THR A 243 -10.55 -24.61 16.79
C THR A 243 -11.49 -24.11 17.88
N THR A 244 -11.87 -24.99 18.79
CA THR A 244 -12.66 -24.61 19.96
C THR A 244 -11.72 -24.30 21.11
N SER A 245 -11.84 -23.10 21.67
CA SER A 245 -11.08 -22.68 22.85
C SER A 245 -11.54 -23.45 24.10
N ALA A 246 -10.79 -23.37 25.18
CA ALA A 246 -11.17 -23.95 26.48
C ALA A 246 -12.51 -23.38 27.02
N SER A 247 -12.90 -22.18 26.59
CA SER A 247 -14.20 -21.55 26.92
C SER A 247 -15.35 -21.98 25.99
N GLY A 248 -15.15 -22.93 25.08
CA GLY A 248 -16.14 -23.38 24.11
C GLY A 248 -16.35 -22.45 22.90
N GLN A 249 -15.58 -21.40 22.75
CA GLN A 249 -15.71 -20.46 21.65
C GLN A 249 -14.88 -20.92 20.43
N THR A 250 -15.43 -20.71 19.24
CA THR A 250 -14.67 -20.91 17.99
C THR A 250 -13.64 -19.80 17.83
N VAL A 251 -12.37 -20.17 17.72
CA VAL A 251 -11.24 -19.25 17.56
C VAL A 251 -10.41 -19.62 16.33
N LEU A 252 -9.75 -18.62 15.75
CA LEU A 252 -8.88 -18.80 14.59
C LEU A 252 -7.61 -19.53 14.99
N GLN A 253 -7.20 -20.50 14.17
CA GLN A 253 -5.86 -21.06 14.23
C GLN A 253 -4.86 -20.17 13.46
N ALA A 254 -3.64 -20.09 13.98
CA ALA A 254 -2.53 -19.48 13.28
C ALA A 254 -1.41 -20.49 13.02
N ASP A 255 -0.61 -20.19 12.04
CA ASP A 255 0.65 -20.86 11.81
C ASP A 255 1.71 -20.44 12.87
N GLN A 256 2.90 -21.00 12.76
CA GLN A 256 4.01 -20.71 13.68
C GLN A 256 4.48 -19.24 13.64
N HIS A 257 4.12 -18.50 12.60
CA HIS A 257 4.49 -17.09 12.39
C HIS A 257 3.33 -16.13 12.71
N GLY A 258 2.20 -16.65 13.22
CA GLY A 258 1.05 -15.87 13.62
C GLY A 258 0.16 -15.45 12.46
N ALA A 259 0.34 -16.00 11.26
CA ALA A 259 -0.60 -15.77 10.16
C ALA A 259 -1.82 -16.71 10.28
N PRO A 260 -3.03 -16.26 9.86
CA PRO A 260 -4.21 -17.12 9.85
C PRO A 260 -3.98 -18.38 9.03
N LEU A 261 -4.19 -19.54 9.64
CA LEU A 261 -4.04 -20.82 8.97
C LEU A 261 -5.19 -21.07 7.99
N VAL A 262 -4.84 -21.34 6.72
CA VAL A 262 -5.82 -21.57 5.66
C VAL A 262 -6.23 -23.04 5.65
N ALA A 263 -7.50 -23.33 5.96
CA ALA A 263 -8.05 -24.69 5.89
C ALA A 263 -8.33 -25.10 4.44
N ARG A 264 -8.75 -24.14 3.60
CA ARG A 264 -8.96 -24.36 2.17
C ARG A 264 -8.57 -23.10 1.41
N GLY A 265 -7.64 -23.25 0.48
CA GLY A 265 -7.20 -22.23 -0.47
C GLY A 265 -7.59 -22.61 -1.90
N GLU A 266 -7.78 -21.62 -2.75
CA GLU A 266 -8.06 -21.80 -4.19
C GLU A 266 -7.65 -20.54 -4.94
N ALA A 267 -6.99 -20.68 -6.07
CA ALA A 267 -6.59 -19.53 -6.86
C ALA A 267 -7.80 -18.66 -7.26
N THR A 268 -7.63 -17.35 -7.18
CA THR A 268 -8.62 -16.36 -7.61
C THR A 268 -8.04 -15.56 -8.76
N TYR A 269 -8.76 -15.52 -9.88
CA TYR A 269 -8.35 -14.86 -11.11
C TYR A 269 -9.22 -13.64 -11.36
N ALA A 270 -8.60 -12.55 -11.78
CA ALA A 270 -9.27 -11.40 -12.35
C ALA A 270 -8.66 -11.10 -13.72
N VAL A 271 -9.50 -10.81 -14.70
CA VAL A 271 -9.08 -10.47 -16.06
C VAL A 271 -9.81 -9.23 -16.53
N GLY A 272 -9.19 -8.45 -17.40
CA GLY A 272 -9.78 -7.23 -17.93
C GLY A 272 -9.29 -6.93 -19.34
N VAL A 273 -10.08 -6.15 -20.06
CA VAL A 273 -9.68 -5.46 -21.29
C VAL A 273 -10.02 -4.00 -21.12
N ASP A 274 -9.17 -3.16 -21.65
CA ASP A 274 -9.30 -1.72 -21.48
C ASP A 274 -8.97 -0.96 -22.77
N THR A 275 -9.49 0.25 -22.85
CA THR A 275 -9.08 1.22 -23.86
C THR A 275 -9.05 2.61 -23.24
N GLU A 276 -8.07 3.39 -23.61
CA GLU A 276 -7.89 4.76 -23.18
C GLU A 276 -7.53 5.64 -24.38
N PHE A 277 -7.86 6.92 -24.28
CA PHE A 277 -7.51 7.89 -25.30
C PHE A 277 -7.14 9.23 -24.66
N GLU A 278 -5.89 9.65 -24.76
CA GLU A 278 -5.45 10.96 -24.28
C GLU A 278 -5.95 12.05 -25.24
N VAL A 279 -7.09 12.67 -24.91
CA VAL A 279 -7.76 13.67 -25.76
C VAL A 279 -7.15 15.07 -25.67
N VAL A 280 -6.50 15.36 -24.55
CA VAL A 280 -5.76 16.61 -24.30
C VAL A 280 -4.45 16.27 -23.64
N HIS A 281 -3.38 16.78 -24.22
CA HIS A 281 -2.06 16.73 -23.64
C HIS A 281 -1.29 18.00 -23.92
N ASN A 282 -1.10 18.81 -22.89
CA ASN A 282 -0.25 20.00 -22.97
C ASN A 282 0.42 20.24 -21.59
N SER A 283 1.21 21.29 -21.47
CA SER A 283 1.95 21.61 -20.23
C SER A 283 1.05 21.91 -19.01
N ILE A 284 -0.22 22.23 -19.23
CA ILE A 284 -1.16 22.64 -18.18
C ILE A 284 -2.16 21.53 -17.86
N LEU A 285 -2.66 20.82 -18.88
CA LEU A 285 -3.76 19.88 -18.75
C LEU A 285 -3.51 18.62 -19.55
N SER A 286 -3.67 17.46 -18.91
CA SER A 286 -3.83 16.16 -19.55
C SER A 286 -5.21 15.59 -19.19
N LEU A 287 -5.95 15.10 -20.19
CA LEU A 287 -7.26 14.46 -20.03
C LEU A 287 -7.26 13.13 -20.78
N THR A 288 -7.52 12.05 -20.06
CA THR A 288 -7.54 10.69 -20.60
C THR A 288 -8.81 9.96 -20.20
N PRO A 289 -9.89 10.02 -21.01
CA PRO A 289 -11.02 9.12 -20.86
C PRO A 289 -10.61 7.67 -21.14
N TYR A 290 -11.25 6.73 -20.41
CA TYR A 290 -11.01 5.30 -20.53
C TYR A 290 -12.26 4.47 -20.27
N VAL A 291 -12.22 3.23 -20.73
CA VAL A 291 -13.25 2.21 -20.48
C VAL A 291 -12.54 0.89 -20.17
N ASP A 292 -12.91 0.27 -19.04
CA ASP A 292 -12.43 -1.06 -18.63
C ASP A 292 -13.61 -2.03 -18.49
N LEU A 293 -13.45 -3.21 -19.08
CA LEU A 293 -14.34 -4.36 -18.92
C LEU A 293 -13.60 -5.44 -18.15
N ASN A 294 -13.99 -5.67 -16.92
CA ASN A 294 -13.33 -6.57 -16.01
C ASN A 294 -14.19 -7.76 -15.59
N ARG A 295 -13.55 -8.86 -15.27
CA ARG A 295 -14.17 -10.06 -14.74
C ARG A 295 -13.39 -10.60 -13.55
N LEU A 296 -14.05 -10.76 -12.42
CA LEU A 296 -13.59 -11.58 -11.31
C LEU A 296 -14.17 -12.99 -11.49
N VAL A 297 -13.31 -13.95 -11.81
CA VAL A 297 -13.74 -15.30 -12.22
C VAL A 297 -14.49 -15.99 -11.07
N GLY A 298 -15.70 -16.44 -11.37
CA GLY A 298 -16.60 -17.07 -10.38
C GLY A 298 -17.31 -16.11 -9.44
N ALA A 299 -17.20 -14.77 -9.66
CA ALA A 299 -17.83 -13.77 -8.83
C ALA A 299 -18.60 -12.69 -9.61
N GLY A 300 -18.15 -12.28 -10.81
CA GLY A 300 -18.92 -11.34 -11.61
C GLY A 300 -18.08 -10.46 -12.53
N ASN A 301 -18.78 -9.59 -13.26
CA ASN A 301 -18.18 -8.65 -14.23
C ASN A 301 -18.39 -7.21 -13.75
N GLY A 302 -17.48 -6.31 -14.15
CA GLY A 302 -17.56 -4.89 -13.94
C GLY A 302 -17.25 -4.10 -15.21
N LEU A 303 -18.06 -3.09 -15.50
CA LEU A 303 -17.76 -2.05 -16.47
C LEU A 303 -17.39 -0.78 -15.70
N HIS A 304 -16.27 -0.20 -16.05
CA HIS A 304 -15.77 1.07 -15.56
C HIS A 304 -15.65 2.03 -16.74
N THR A 305 -16.21 3.20 -16.62
CA THR A 305 -16.05 4.29 -17.59
C THR A 305 -15.59 5.51 -16.83
N GLY A 306 -14.41 6.00 -17.14
CA GLY A 306 -13.79 7.04 -16.34
C GLY A 306 -13.00 8.05 -17.15
N ILE A 307 -12.52 9.04 -16.44
CA ILE A 307 -11.61 10.05 -16.94
C ILE A 307 -10.51 10.31 -15.90
N LEU A 308 -9.29 10.37 -16.39
CA LEU A 308 -8.12 10.84 -15.66
C LEU A 308 -7.84 12.28 -16.06
N ALA A 309 -7.53 13.13 -15.11
CA ALA A 309 -7.19 14.53 -15.33
C ALA A 309 -5.98 14.93 -14.49
N ASP A 310 -4.98 15.50 -15.14
CA ASP A 310 -3.83 16.15 -14.50
C ASP A 310 -3.85 17.62 -14.88
N LEU A 311 -3.93 18.49 -13.89
CA LEU A 311 -3.87 19.94 -14.07
C LEU A 311 -2.64 20.49 -13.35
N ARG A 312 -1.73 21.09 -14.10
CA ARG A 312 -0.58 21.83 -13.59
C ARG A 312 -0.87 23.31 -13.71
N ILE A 313 -1.03 23.98 -12.58
CA ILE A 313 -1.33 25.41 -12.56
C ILE A 313 -0.02 26.17 -12.63
N PRO A 314 0.22 26.96 -13.69
CA PRO A 314 1.48 27.68 -13.88
C PRO A 314 1.56 28.89 -12.94
N VAL A 315 1.95 28.67 -11.69
CA VAL A 315 2.27 29.73 -10.74
C VAL A 315 3.77 29.98 -10.76
N PRO A 316 4.23 31.23 -10.98
CA PRO A 316 5.66 31.51 -10.97
C PRO A 316 6.32 31.06 -9.66
N LEU A 317 7.42 30.29 -9.76
CA LEU A 317 8.22 29.77 -8.64
C LEU A 317 7.53 28.72 -7.75
N VAL A 318 6.33 28.26 -8.10
CA VAL A 318 5.56 27.32 -7.29
C VAL A 318 4.90 26.27 -8.18
N ASP A 319 5.20 25.00 -7.95
CA ASP A 319 4.51 23.90 -8.61
C ASP A 319 3.19 23.63 -7.90
N VAL A 320 2.08 23.74 -8.62
CA VAL A 320 0.75 23.42 -8.13
C VAL A 320 0.11 22.41 -9.04
N ASP A 321 -0.10 21.20 -8.53
CA ASP A 321 -0.66 20.10 -9.29
C ASP A 321 -1.99 19.66 -8.68
N LEU A 322 -2.97 19.43 -9.54
CA LEU A 322 -4.25 18.82 -9.18
C LEU A 322 -4.43 17.57 -10.05
N GLN A 323 -4.66 16.45 -9.44
CA GLN A 323 -4.95 15.18 -10.12
C GLN A 323 -6.33 14.70 -9.73
N ALA A 324 -7.08 14.23 -10.70
CA ALA A 324 -8.40 13.69 -10.48
C ALA A 324 -8.64 12.43 -11.30
N ARG A 325 -9.42 11.52 -10.74
CA ARG A 325 -9.98 10.35 -11.43
C ARG A 325 -11.45 10.26 -11.07
N LEU A 326 -12.30 10.20 -12.07
CA LEU A 326 -13.74 10.04 -11.90
C LEU A 326 -14.21 8.85 -12.71
N GLU A 327 -15.02 7.96 -12.11
CA GLU A 327 -15.59 6.79 -12.79
C GLU A 327 -17.09 6.65 -12.51
N TYR A 328 -17.80 6.27 -13.53
CA TYR A 328 -19.06 5.56 -13.42
C TYR A 328 -18.80 4.06 -13.51
N ARG A 329 -19.50 3.28 -12.69
CA ARG A 329 -19.33 1.83 -12.57
C ARG A 329 -20.66 1.11 -12.74
N ARG A 330 -20.65 0.02 -13.53
CA ARG A 330 -21.78 -0.93 -13.59
C ARG A 330 -21.25 -2.30 -13.23
N LEU A 331 -21.66 -2.82 -12.08
CA LEU A 331 -21.04 -3.95 -11.41
C LEU A 331 -22.05 -5.07 -11.18
N GLN A 332 -21.72 -6.30 -11.47
CA GLN A 332 -22.45 -7.46 -10.94
C GLN A 332 -22.16 -7.61 -9.44
N ALA A 333 -23.11 -8.12 -8.67
CA ALA A 333 -23.06 -8.05 -7.20
C ALA A 333 -21.82 -8.67 -6.56
N GLY A 334 -21.25 -9.71 -7.14
CA GLY A 334 -20.04 -10.35 -6.63
C GLY A 334 -18.74 -9.76 -7.16
N TYR A 335 -18.82 -8.87 -8.16
CA TYR A 335 -17.65 -8.16 -8.61
C TYR A 335 -17.31 -7.06 -7.60
N LEU A 336 -16.13 -7.14 -7.02
CA LEU A 336 -15.57 -6.14 -6.11
C LEU A 336 -14.53 -5.33 -6.90
N PRO A 337 -14.80 -4.05 -7.21
CA PRO A 337 -13.83 -3.20 -7.89
C PRO A 337 -12.57 -3.06 -7.05
N GLU A 338 -11.44 -2.85 -7.72
CA GLU A 338 -10.14 -2.77 -7.04
C GLU A 338 -9.92 -3.99 -6.14
N TYR A 339 -10.20 -5.20 -6.68
CA TYR A 339 -10.16 -6.42 -5.86
C TYR A 339 -8.84 -6.59 -5.12
N PHE A 340 -7.73 -6.22 -5.74
CA PHE A 340 -6.39 -6.19 -5.16
C PHE A 340 -6.03 -4.76 -4.77
N ASP A 341 -6.61 -4.30 -3.68
CA ASP A 341 -6.48 -2.95 -3.15
C ASP A 341 -5.35 -2.82 -2.11
N GLN A 342 -5.20 -1.64 -1.56
CA GLN A 342 -4.19 -1.34 -0.54
C GLN A 342 -4.34 -2.13 0.76
N GLN A 343 -5.52 -2.66 1.07
CA GLN A 343 -5.78 -3.51 2.23
C GLN A 343 -5.87 -4.99 1.88
N TYR A 344 -5.56 -5.38 0.65
CA TYR A 344 -5.77 -6.74 0.18
C TYR A 344 -5.13 -7.79 1.09
N ASP A 345 -3.92 -7.57 1.58
CA ASP A 345 -3.19 -8.52 2.43
C ASP A 345 -3.89 -8.80 3.78
N LEU A 346 -4.72 -7.87 4.27
CA LEU A 346 -5.62 -8.10 5.40
C LEU A 346 -6.98 -8.62 4.94
N ALA A 347 -7.58 -7.97 3.95
CA ALA A 347 -8.93 -8.27 3.48
C ALA A 347 -9.05 -9.68 2.88
N ARG A 348 -7.95 -10.24 2.35
CA ARG A 348 -7.95 -11.62 1.84
C ARG A 348 -8.36 -12.66 2.89
N TYR A 349 -8.15 -12.35 4.19
CA TYR A 349 -8.52 -13.21 5.32
C TYR A 349 -9.79 -12.74 6.04
N GLN A 350 -10.05 -11.42 6.09
CA GLN A 350 -11.03 -10.81 6.98
C GLN A 350 -11.87 -9.72 6.28
N PHE A 351 -12.41 -10.01 5.11
CA PHE A 351 -13.29 -9.07 4.42
C PHE A 351 -14.61 -8.89 5.20
N ALA A 352 -14.99 -7.64 5.47
CA ALA A 352 -16.23 -7.29 6.15
C ALA A 352 -17.41 -7.38 5.18
N LEU A 353 -18.15 -8.48 5.21
CA LEU A 353 -19.38 -8.66 4.44
C LEU A 353 -20.58 -8.16 5.25
N ARG A 354 -21.32 -7.20 4.74
CA ARG A 354 -22.54 -6.67 5.33
C ARG A 354 -23.76 -7.29 4.64
N THR A 355 -24.69 -7.73 5.44
CA THR A 355 -25.94 -8.34 4.97
C THR A 355 -27.11 -7.69 5.69
N SER A 356 -28.07 -7.14 4.93
CA SER A 356 -29.32 -6.63 5.48
C SER A 356 -30.22 -7.79 5.90
N THR A 357 -30.71 -7.74 7.12
CA THR A 357 -31.68 -8.67 7.68
C THR A 357 -32.88 -7.90 8.20
N PRO A 358 -34.04 -8.54 8.46
CA PRO A 358 -35.19 -7.86 9.04
C PRO A 358 -34.91 -7.21 10.41
N ALA A 359 -33.87 -7.69 11.13
CA ALA A 359 -33.44 -7.15 12.42
C ALA A 359 -32.38 -6.05 12.31
N GLY A 360 -31.94 -5.71 11.10
CA GLY A 360 -30.90 -4.72 10.83
C GLY A 360 -29.74 -5.28 10.00
N THR A 361 -28.71 -4.47 9.78
CA THR A 361 -27.52 -4.90 9.03
C THR A 361 -26.54 -5.66 9.93
N VAL A 362 -26.19 -6.87 9.53
CA VAL A 362 -25.20 -7.72 10.22
C VAL A 362 -23.89 -7.66 9.42
N THR A 363 -22.76 -7.49 10.11
CA THR A 363 -21.42 -7.58 9.52
C THR A 363 -20.78 -8.91 9.91
N THR A 364 -20.35 -9.67 8.92
CA THR A 364 -19.59 -10.91 9.10
C THR A 364 -18.20 -10.76 8.47
N TYR A 365 -17.21 -11.44 9.01
CA TYR A 365 -15.84 -11.39 8.54
C TYR A 365 -15.44 -12.74 7.97
N GLN A 366 -15.02 -12.74 6.72
CA GLN A 366 -14.66 -13.96 6.01
C GLN A 366 -13.64 -13.66 4.91
N PRO A 367 -13.00 -14.69 4.31
CA PRO A 367 -12.09 -14.47 3.19
C PRO A 367 -12.76 -13.71 2.03
N LYS A 368 -12.06 -12.70 1.49
CA LYS A 368 -12.57 -11.82 0.40
C LYS A 368 -13.09 -12.60 -0.79
N ALA A 369 -12.38 -13.68 -1.16
CA ALA A 369 -12.77 -14.54 -2.27
C ALA A 369 -14.07 -15.33 -2.01
N THR A 370 -14.37 -15.69 -0.77
CA THR A 370 -15.63 -16.32 -0.38
C THR A 370 -16.75 -15.31 -0.38
N ALA A 371 -16.53 -14.12 0.20
CA ALA A 371 -17.48 -13.03 0.21
C ALA A 371 -17.93 -12.62 -1.21
N ALA A 372 -17.00 -12.50 -2.15
CA ALA A 372 -17.32 -12.18 -3.55
C ALA A 372 -18.25 -13.22 -4.19
N ARG A 373 -18.00 -14.52 -3.97
CA ARG A 373 -18.85 -15.59 -4.47
C ARG A 373 -20.24 -15.64 -3.81
N GLU A 374 -20.32 -15.33 -2.53
CA GLU A 374 -21.60 -15.25 -1.81
C GLU A 374 -22.45 -14.09 -2.31
N LEU A 375 -21.87 -12.91 -2.50
CA LEU A 375 -22.54 -11.77 -3.09
C LEU A 375 -23.06 -12.07 -4.50
N HIS A 376 -22.29 -12.81 -5.32
CA HIS A 376 -22.71 -13.22 -6.64
C HIS A 376 -23.92 -14.16 -6.63
N ARG A 377 -23.99 -15.08 -5.65
CA ARG A 377 -25.11 -16.01 -5.50
C ARG A 377 -26.35 -15.34 -4.94
N ALA A 378 -26.17 -14.36 -4.05
CA ALA A 378 -27.26 -13.69 -3.37
C ALA A 378 -28.02 -12.70 -4.28
N PHE A 379 -27.40 -12.20 -5.35
CA PHE A 379 -27.97 -11.16 -6.20
C PHE A 379 -27.52 -11.31 -7.65
N ALA A 380 -28.47 -11.49 -8.57
CA ALA A 380 -28.17 -11.69 -10.00
C ALA A 380 -28.11 -10.40 -10.83
N GLY A 381 -28.53 -9.27 -10.29
CA GLY A 381 -28.61 -7.98 -11.02
C GLY A 381 -27.29 -7.24 -11.12
N ALA A 382 -27.28 -6.19 -11.95
CA ALA A 382 -26.19 -5.22 -11.98
C ALA A 382 -26.51 -4.08 -11.00
N LYS A 383 -25.44 -3.55 -10.38
CA LYS A 383 -25.46 -2.38 -9.50
C LYS A 383 -24.77 -1.22 -10.16
N HIS A 384 -25.24 -0.03 -9.92
CA HIS A 384 -24.57 1.21 -10.32
C HIS A 384 -23.63 1.68 -9.20
N GLY A 385 -22.52 2.26 -9.58
CA GLY A 385 -21.55 2.77 -8.65
C GLY A 385 -20.77 3.95 -9.22
N TYR A 386 -19.98 4.54 -8.37
CA TYR A 386 -19.11 5.66 -8.70
C TYR A 386 -17.76 5.52 -7.98
N TYR A 387 -16.76 6.17 -8.54
CA TYR A 387 -15.46 6.39 -7.93
C TYR A 387 -15.02 7.81 -8.21
N GLY A 388 -14.56 8.48 -7.18
CA GLY A 388 -13.95 9.79 -7.27
C GLY A 388 -12.67 9.85 -6.47
N GLU A 389 -11.63 10.36 -7.08
CA GLU A 389 -10.34 10.57 -6.48
C GLU A 389 -9.84 11.95 -6.82
N LEU A 390 -9.30 12.66 -5.83
CA LEU A 390 -8.71 13.97 -5.97
C LEU A 390 -7.44 14.05 -5.14
N ALA A 391 -6.37 14.55 -5.73
CA ALA A 391 -5.12 14.86 -5.04
C ALA A 391 -4.62 16.23 -5.45
N PHE A 392 -4.19 16.99 -4.47
CA PHE A 392 -3.66 18.33 -4.60
C PHE A 392 -2.25 18.38 -4.01
N ASN A 393 -1.32 18.92 -4.79
CA ASN A 393 0.05 19.17 -4.39
C ASN A 393 0.36 20.66 -4.53
N PHE A 394 0.78 21.29 -3.45
CA PHE A 394 1.21 22.68 -3.42
C PHE A 394 2.70 22.75 -3.11
N ALA A 395 3.51 23.04 -4.10
CA ALA A 395 4.97 23.23 -4.00
C ALA A 395 5.73 22.04 -3.35
N GLY A 396 5.15 20.85 -3.29
CA GLY A 396 5.64 19.77 -2.46
C GLY A 396 5.64 20.06 -0.95
N LEU A 397 5.09 21.21 -0.53
CA LEU A 397 4.96 21.58 0.88
C LEU A 397 3.74 20.93 1.53
N VAL A 398 2.62 20.94 0.80
CA VAL A 398 1.35 20.37 1.24
C VAL A 398 0.84 19.43 0.17
N GLN A 399 0.55 18.22 0.54
CA GLN A 399 -0.09 17.24 -0.32
C GLN A 399 -1.32 16.72 0.42
N VAL A 400 -2.49 16.86 -0.17
CA VAL A 400 -3.74 16.39 0.41
C VAL A 400 -4.57 15.72 -0.67
N GLY A 401 -5.37 14.76 -0.27
CA GLY A 401 -6.29 14.15 -1.20
C GLY A 401 -7.21 13.14 -0.55
N GLY A 402 -8.09 12.61 -1.38
CA GLY A 402 -9.04 11.62 -0.95
C GLY A 402 -9.63 10.81 -2.08
N VAL A 403 -10.17 9.68 -1.69
CA VAL A 403 -10.90 8.75 -2.53
C VAL A 403 -12.27 8.53 -1.91
N LEU A 404 -13.29 8.62 -2.71
CA LEU A 404 -14.65 8.27 -2.33
C LEU A 404 -15.22 7.33 -3.40
N GLN A 405 -15.63 6.15 -3.00
CA GLN A 405 -16.34 5.25 -3.89
C GLN A 405 -17.60 4.68 -3.23
N GLY A 406 -18.53 4.28 -4.06
CA GLY A 406 -19.75 3.64 -3.61
C GLY A 406 -20.44 2.89 -4.73
N CYS A 407 -21.29 1.95 -4.33
CA CYS A 407 -22.23 1.28 -5.23
C CYS A 407 -23.52 0.98 -4.48
N GLU A 408 -24.58 0.69 -5.24
CA GLU A 408 -25.86 0.28 -4.68
C GLU A 408 -25.72 -0.96 -3.78
N GLY A 409 -26.39 -0.94 -2.63
CA GLY A 409 -26.38 -2.01 -1.63
C GLY A 409 -25.39 -1.76 -0.48
N GLU A 410 -25.19 -2.78 0.36
CA GLU A 410 -24.50 -2.66 1.66
C GLU A 410 -22.97 -2.75 1.57
N ASN A 411 -22.44 -3.21 0.45
CA ASN A 411 -21.01 -3.45 0.28
C ASN A 411 -20.45 -2.70 -0.92
N GLY A 412 -19.23 -2.19 -0.79
CA GLY A 412 -18.48 -1.56 -1.87
C GLY A 412 -18.32 -0.04 -1.76
N SER A 413 -18.78 0.59 -0.66
CA SER A 413 -18.42 1.98 -0.33
C SER A 413 -17.06 2.03 0.35
N SER A 414 -16.22 3.00 0.02
CA SER A 414 -15.02 3.30 0.79
C SER A 414 -14.68 4.80 0.73
N LEU A 415 -14.06 5.28 1.81
CA LEU A 415 -13.51 6.62 1.94
C LEU A 415 -12.04 6.49 2.33
N GLY A 416 -11.16 7.08 1.54
CA GLY A 416 -9.75 7.25 1.87
C GLY A 416 -9.43 8.74 1.95
N LEU A 417 -8.71 9.18 2.98
CA LEU A 417 -8.22 10.55 3.12
C LEU A 417 -6.73 10.50 3.45
N PHE A 418 -5.96 11.38 2.86
CA PHE A 418 -4.55 11.54 3.19
C PHE A 418 -4.13 13.01 3.20
N ALA A 419 -3.15 13.31 4.05
CA ALA A 419 -2.50 14.61 4.09
C ALA A 419 -1.03 14.43 4.49
N THR A 420 -0.13 15.16 3.85
CA THR A 420 1.29 15.16 4.22
C THR A 420 1.92 16.53 4.03
N LEU A 421 2.84 16.87 4.93
CA LEU A 421 3.64 18.09 4.94
C LEU A 421 5.13 17.72 4.90
N PRO A 422 5.65 17.19 3.75
CA PRO A 422 6.95 16.54 3.72
C PRO A 422 8.13 17.54 3.74
N ARG A 423 7.95 18.75 3.22
CA ARG A 423 9.04 19.73 3.02
C ARG A 423 9.08 20.86 4.05
N PHE A 424 8.16 20.89 5.02
CA PHE A 424 8.29 21.87 6.10
C PHE A 424 9.54 21.57 6.95
N GLN A 425 10.37 22.58 7.16
CA GLN A 425 11.63 22.40 7.89
C GLN A 425 11.40 22.10 9.36
N THR A 426 10.45 22.80 9.98
CA THR A 426 10.19 22.70 11.42
C THR A 426 9.32 21.51 11.77
N LEU A 427 8.30 21.23 10.97
CA LEU A 427 7.31 20.20 11.27
C LEU A 427 6.97 19.41 10.02
N LYS A 428 7.19 18.12 10.06
CA LYS A 428 6.74 17.17 9.03
C LYS A 428 5.57 16.38 9.58
N LEU A 429 4.53 16.21 8.79
CA LEU A 429 3.33 15.46 9.17
C LEU A 429 2.94 14.53 8.04
N SER A 430 2.39 13.39 8.39
CA SER A 430 1.67 12.51 7.47
C SER A 430 0.48 11.90 8.20
N GLY A 431 -0.66 11.87 7.57
CA GLY A 431 -1.86 11.25 8.10
C GLY A 431 -2.64 10.55 7.01
N TYR A 432 -3.22 9.41 7.37
CA TYR A 432 -4.03 8.60 6.49
C TYR A 432 -5.20 7.99 7.25
N TYR A 433 -6.38 8.06 6.65
CA TYR A 433 -7.59 7.44 7.14
C TYR A 433 -8.26 6.65 6.01
N LEU A 434 -8.67 5.43 6.30
CA LEU A 434 -9.44 4.60 5.39
C LEU A 434 -10.64 4.01 6.10
N ARG A 435 -11.78 4.01 5.42
CA ARG A 435 -13.04 3.42 5.87
C ARG A 435 -13.67 2.60 4.76
N ASN A 436 -14.00 1.35 5.03
CA ASN A 436 -14.69 0.47 4.08
C ASN A 436 -16.12 0.18 4.52
N ASN A 437 -17.01 -0.07 3.55
CA ASN A 437 -18.38 -0.51 3.74
C ASN A 437 -19.16 0.36 4.74
N PHE A 438 -19.06 1.69 4.62
CA PHE A 438 -19.79 2.63 5.44
C PHE A 438 -21.20 2.89 4.87
N ASN A 439 -22.13 3.31 5.73
CA ASN A 439 -23.47 3.72 5.35
C ASN A 439 -23.78 5.12 5.94
N GLY A 440 -23.69 6.12 5.08
CA GLY A 440 -23.91 7.50 5.44
C GLY A 440 -22.73 8.18 6.12
N PHE A 441 -22.80 9.52 6.24
CA PHE A 441 -21.69 10.37 6.64
C PHE A 441 -21.15 10.08 8.06
N ARG A 442 -22.01 9.76 9.00
CA ARG A 442 -21.59 9.43 10.38
C ARG A 442 -20.74 8.16 10.41
N ASP A 443 -21.19 7.11 9.71
CA ASP A 443 -20.49 5.83 9.65
C ASP A 443 -19.14 5.96 8.92
N ALA A 444 -19.05 6.88 7.96
CA ALA A 444 -17.80 7.14 7.22
C ALA A 444 -16.63 7.57 8.13
N PHE A 445 -16.89 8.14 9.31
CA PHE A 445 -15.88 8.59 10.27
C PHE A 445 -15.87 7.80 11.59
N THR A 446 -16.53 6.64 11.62
CA THR A 446 -16.50 5.76 12.80
C THR A 446 -15.24 4.91 12.78
N LEU A 447 -14.54 4.83 13.91
CA LEU A 447 -13.36 3.97 14.08
C LEU A 447 -13.81 2.60 14.62
N ASP A 448 -13.92 1.63 13.73
CA ASP A 448 -14.25 0.23 14.02
C ASP A 448 -13.46 -0.72 13.10
N GLU A 449 -13.78 -2.00 13.08
CA GLU A 449 -13.09 -3.06 12.33
C GLU A 449 -13.01 -2.84 10.81
N ARG A 450 -13.74 -1.86 10.28
CA ARG A 450 -13.77 -1.50 8.85
C ARG A 450 -12.89 -0.28 8.54
N SER A 451 -12.18 0.26 9.53
CA SER A 451 -11.35 1.45 9.39
C SER A 451 -9.87 1.16 9.63
N LEU A 452 -9.04 2.06 9.16
CA LEU A 452 -7.61 2.10 9.40
C LEU A 452 -7.21 3.56 9.56
N LEU A 453 -6.44 3.86 10.60
CA LEU A 453 -5.90 5.19 10.87
C LEU A 453 -4.39 5.10 11.07
N ALA A 454 -3.65 5.96 10.38
CA ALA A 454 -2.22 6.12 10.61
C ALA A 454 -1.85 7.60 10.64
N PHE A 455 -0.88 7.92 11.47
CA PHE A 455 -0.36 9.26 11.64
C PHE A 455 1.13 9.20 11.98
N ALA A 456 1.91 10.09 11.40
CA ALA A 456 3.31 10.27 11.75
C ALA A 456 3.65 11.78 11.79
N ALA A 457 4.49 12.15 12.74
CA ALA A 457 4.97 13.51 12.93
C ALA A 457 6.48 13.53 13.24
N ALA A 458 7.18 14.52 12.71
CA ALA A 458 8.55 14.81 13.09
C ALA A 458 8.72 16.33 13.27
N TYR A 459 9.12 16.76 14.47
CA TYR A 459 9.36 18.15 14.83
C TYR A 459 10.86 18.39 14.95
N ASN A 460 11.39 19.34 14.19
CA ASN A 460 12.81 19.71 14.25
C ASN A 460 13.13 20.45 15.54
N ILE A 461 14.02 19.90 16.35
CA ILE A 461 14.47 20.50 17.61
C ILE A 461 15.84 21.18 17.51
N GLY A 462 16.47 21.10 16.34
CA GLY A 462 17.71 21.81 16.02
C GLY A 462 18.64 21.00 15.13
N GLY A 463 19.13 21.61 14.06
CA GLY A 463 20.03 20.96 13.10
C GLY A 463 19.41 19.67 12.50
N PRO A 464 20.13 18.55 12.51
CA PRO A 464 19.63 17.28 11.98
C PRO A 464 18.72 16.51 12.96
N LEU A 465 18.43 17.06 14.14
CA LEU A 465 17.72 16.37 15.22
C LEU A 465 16.22 16.68 15.20
N TYR A 466 15.43 15.62 15.29
CA TYR A 466 13.96 15.66 15.29
C TYR A 466 13.40 14.90 16.50
N PHE A 467 12.35 15.43 17.10
CA PHE A 467 11.42 14.61 17.90
C PHE A 467 10.42 13.97 16.95
N ARG A 468 10.18 12.66 17.09
CA ARG A 468 9.24 11.92 16.24
C ARG A 468 8.17 11.22 17.06
N ALA A 469 6.99 11.10 16.46
CA ALA A 469 5.90 10.28 16.96
C ALA A 469 5.16 9.65 15.78
N ASP A 470 4.76 8.40 15.95
CA ASP A 470 3.93 7.69 14.98
C ASP A 470 2.86 6.87 15.71
N PHE A 471 1.75 6.68 15.02
CA PHE A 471 0.60 5.93 15.50
C PHE A 471 -0.09 5.26 14.33
N THR A 472 -0.44 3.97 14.48
CA THR A 472 -1.28 3.23 13.55
C THR A 472 -2.27 2.41 14.33
N ARG A 473 -3.55 2.51 13.96
CA ARG A 473 -4.62 1.63 14.42
C ARG A 473 -5.21 0.87 13.25
N GLN A 474 -5.16 -0.43 13.34
CA GLN A 474 -5.81 -1.35 12.41
C GLN A 474 -6.52 -2.45 13.19
N TRP A 475 -7.48 -3.10 12.56
CA TRP A 475 -8.19 -4.22 13.17
C TRP A 475 -7.78 -5.51 12.47
N GLN A 476 -7.44 -6.50 13.27
CA GLN A 476 -6.95 -7.77 12.77
C GLN A 476 -7.65 -8.94 13.44
N LEU A 477 -7.84 -10.00 12.66
CA LEU A 477 -8.25 -11.30 13.17
C LEU A 477 -7.01 -11.96 13.80
N LEU A 478 -6.97 -11.94 15.12
CA LEU A 478 -5.83 -12.47 15.88
C LEU A 478 -6.02 -13.96 16.20
N PRO A 479 -4.94 -14.75 16.25
CA PRO A 479 -4.99 -16.13 16.67
C PRO A 479 -5.55 -16.28 18.09
N ASN A 480 -6.27 -17.37 18.34
CA ASN A 480 -6.87 -17.69 19.64
C ASN A 480 -7.85 -16.63 20.18
N ARG A 481 -8.30 -15.71 19.33
CA ARG A 481 -9.33 -14.71 19.65
C ARG A 481 -10.60 -14.97 18.86
N PRO A 482 -11.78 -14.81 19.48
CA PRO A 482 -13.07 -15.07 18.82
C PRO A 482 -13.52 -13.91 17.92
N LYS A 483 -12.89 -12.75 18.03
CA LYS A 483 -13.29 -11.51 17.36
C LYS A 483 -12.07 -10.80 16.75
N ILE A 484 -12.36 -9.91 15.80
CA ILE A 484 -11.40 -8.94 15.31
C ILE A 484 -11.12 -7.94 16.45
N GLU A 485 -9.85 -7.67 16.70
CA GLU A 485 -9.39 -6.75 17.73
C GLU A 485 -8.60 -5.59 17.09
N ALA A 486 -8.69 -4.43 17.75
CA ALA A 486 -7.86 -3.29 17.41
C ALA A 486 -6.40 -3.60 17.78
N VAL A 487 -5.50 -3.40 16.83
CA VAL A 487 -4.05 -3.51 17.03
C VAL A 487 -3.45 -2.13 16.85
N ASP A 488 -2.97 -1.59 17.96
CA ASP A 488 -2.32 -0.29 18.00
C ASP A 488 -0.80 -0.46 17.95
N HIS A 489 -0.20 0.26 17.03
CA HIS A 489 1.24 0.45 16.97
C HIS A 489 1.51 1.93 17.17
N TYR A 490 2.34 2.27 18.12
CA TYR A 490 2.80 3.64 18.29
C TYR A 490 4.23 3.69 18.78
N SER A 491 4.93 4.75 18.42
CA SER A 491 6.28 4.98 18.89
C SER A 491 6.53 6.48 19.06
N VAL A 492 7.31 6.82 20.05
CA VAL A 492 7.81 8.18 20.27
C VAL A 492 9.31 8.13 20.50
N GLY A 493 10.02 9.15 20.05
CA GLY A 493 11.46 9.14 20.20
C GLY A 493 12.17 10.30 19.52
N LEU A 494 13.46 10.13 19.33
CA LEU A 494 14.33 11.07 18.64
C LEU A 494 14.78 10.47 17.31
N ALA A 495 15.05 11.31 16.34
CA ALA A 495 15.61 10.93 15.07
C ALA A 495 16.68 11.92 14.62
N LEU A 496 17.72 11.37 13.99
CA LEU A 496 18.71 12.14 13.25
C LEU A 496 18.44 11.93 11.75
N PHE A 497 18.38 13.01 11.01
CA PHE A 497 18.31 12.96 9.55
C PHE A 497 19.45 13.78 8.96
N VAL A 498 20.22 13.15 8.08
CA VAL A 498 21.33 13.78 7.35
C VAL A 498 21.07 13.58 5.86
N SER A 499 20.89 14.68 5.10
CA SER A 499 20.83 14.63 3.65
C SER A 499 22.20 14.25 3.09
N LEU A 500 22.22 13.37 2.10
CA LEU A 500 23.44 12.89 1.40
C LEU A 500 23.58 13.56 0.06
#